data_ddb150c740ae8eb4758154acc6d0f7b7
#
_entry.id   ddb150c740ae8eb4758154acc6d0f7b7
#
_cell.length_a   1.000
_cell.length_b   1.000
_cell.length_c   1.000
_cell.angle_alpha   90.00
_cell.angle_beta   90.00
_cell.angle_gamma   90.00
#
_symmetry.space_group_name_H-M   'P 1'
#
loop_
_entity.id
_entity.type
_entity.pdbx_description
1 polymer ?
#
loop_
_entity_poly.entity_id
_entity_poly.type
_entity_poly.pdbx_seq_one_letter_code
_entity_poly.pdbx_strand_id
1 'polypeptide(L)'
;IIDDSADITLAVNSIIHSKTFDNGMICASEQSVIVLEKIYDAVKEEFANRGCYFLNEEETEKVRKTIIINGALNAKIVGQKAAKIAALAGVTVPEGTKILIGEVESVELSEEFAHEKLSPVLAMYKATDIEDAFSKAEHLIADGGYGHTSSIYLDIAKEQDKLKEFS
;
A
#
# COMPACT_ATOMS: atom_id res chain seq x y z
N ILE A 1 5.86 -6.78 0.25
CA ILE A 1 5.62 -7.70 1.38
C ILE A 1 6.52 -7.29 2.54
N ILE A 2 5.95 -7.26 3.75
CA ILE A 2 6.73 -7.11 5.00
C ILE A 2 6.58 -8.40 5.80
N ASP A 3 7.67 -9.18 5.83
CA ASP A 3 7.76 -10.43 6.60
C ASP A 3 7.92 -10.15 8.10
N ASP A 4 7.54 -11.11 8.95
CA ASP A 4 7.63 -10.95 10.40
C ASP A 4 9.07 -10.91 10.94
N SER A 5 10.06 -11.28 10.12
CA SER A 5 11.49 -11.13 10.41
C SER A 5 12.07 -9.76 10.03
N ALA A 6 11.28 -8.89 9.37
CA ALA A 6 11.77 -7.62 8.85
C ALA A 6 12.14 -6.62 9.94
N ASP A 7 13.09 -5.74 9.61
CA ASP A 7 13.27 -4.48 10.32
C ASP A 7 12.11 -3.54 9.96
N ILE A 8 11.15 -3.39 10.87
CA ILE A 8 9.92 -2.63 10.65
C ILE A 8 10.21 -1.16 10.36
N THR A 9 11.11 -0.55 11.10
CA THR A 9 11.49 0.86 10.92
C THR A 9 12.08 1.07 9.53
N LEU A 10 13.01 0.22 9.12
CA LEU A 10 13.62 0.28 7.79
C LEU A 10 12.57 0.08 6.68
N ALA A 11 11.73 -0.94 6.79
CA ALA A 11 10.71 -1.27 5.81
C ALA A 11 9.72 -0.12 5.62
N VAL A 12 9.14 0.38 6.70
CA VAL A 12 8.16 1.47 6.66
C VAL A 12 8.76 2.75 6.12
N ASN A 13 9.95 3.12 6.59
CA ASN A 13 10.63 4.33 6.13
C ASN A 13 10.94 4.25 4.62
N SER A 14 11.42 3.12 4.14
CA SER A 14 11.72 2.90 2.72
C SER A 14 10.46 3.00 1.85
N ILE A 15 9.36 2.40 2.29
CA ILE A 15 8.07 2.46 1.59
C ILE A 15 7.54 3.91 1.53
N ILE A 16 7.61 4.64 2.64
CA ILE A 16 7.16 6.03 2.66
C ILE A 16 7.98 6.89 1.68
N HIS A 17 9.30 6.75 1.68
CA HIS A 17 10.16 7.49 0.74
C HIS A 17 9.83 7.16 -0.72
N SER A 18 9.69 5.88 -1.04
CA SER A 18 9.36 5.42 -2.39
C SER A 18 7.96 5.89 -2.81
N LYS A 19 6.97 5.73 -1.95
CA LYS A 19 5.57 6.08 -2.25
C LYS A 19 5.34 7.60 -2.38
N THR A 20 6.10 8.41 -1.65
CA THR A 20 5.97 9.87 -1.69
C THR A 20 6.87 10.53 -2.73
N PHE A 21 7.84 9.81 -3.28
CA PHE A 21 8.66 10.32 -4.37
C PHE A 21 7.76 10.70 -5.55
N ASP A 22 7.91 11.94 -6.00
CA ASP A 22 7.08 12.53 -7.07
C ASP A 22 5.57 12.33 -6.82
N ASN A 23 5.13 12.41 -5.55
CA ASN A 23 3.75 12.16 -5.11
C ASN A 23 3.18 10.80 -5.58
N GLY A 24 4.03 9.78 -5.65
CA GLY A 24 3.62 8.42 -6.03
C GLY A 24 3.27 8.24 -7.50
N MET A 25 3.65 9.19 -8.35
CA MET A 25 3.31 9.16 -9.78
C MET A 25 4.15 8.14 -10.57
N ILE A 26 5.31 7.72 -10.04
CA ILE A 26 6.15 6.73 -10.70
C ILE A 26 5.48 5.35 -10.60
N CYS A 27 5.39 4.64 -11.72
CA CYS A 27 4.76 3.30 -11.79
C CYS A 27 5.45 2.24 -10.90
N ALA A 28 6.72 2.46 -10.52
CA ALA A 28 7.45 1.59 -9.60
C ALA A 28 7.18 1.90 -8.12
N SER A 29 6.40 2.94 -7.78
CA SER A 29 6.01 3.20 -6.40
C SER A 29 5.04 2.13 -5.90
N GLU A 30 5.06 1.86 -4.60
CA GLU A 30 4.19 0.85 -4.01
C GLU A 30 2.72 1.20 -4.20
N GLN A 31 1.94 0.24 -4.68
CA GLN A 31 0.48 0.36 -4.79
C GLN A 31 -0.23 -0.35 -3.64
N SER A 32 0.39 -1.41 -3.15
CA SER A 32 -0.12 -2.22 -2.05
C SER A 32 1.02 -2.68 -1.17
N VAL A 33 0.80 -2.76 0.12
CA VAL A 33 1.69 -3.38 1.09
C VAL A 33 0.97 -4.55 1.76
N ILE A 34 1.63 -5.70 1.79
CA ILE A 34 1.09 -6.92 2.40
C ILE A 34 1.94 -7.23 3.63
N VAL A 35 1.31 -7.22 4.79
CA VAL A 35 1.99 -7.34 6.09
C VAL A 35 1.56 -8.61 6.79
N LEU A 36 2.52 -9.41 7.26
CA LEU A 36 2.21 -10.60 8.04
C LEU A 36 1.48 -10.23 9.34
N GLU A 37 0.44 -10.99 9.66
CA GLU A 37 -0.47 -10.72 10.77
C GLU A 37 0.24 -10.49 12.10
N LYS A 38 1.30 -11.26 12.36
CA LYS A 38 2.08 -11.17 13.59
C LYS A 38 2.64 -9.78 13.89
N ILE A 39 3.00 -9.02 12.85
CA ILE A 39 3.59 -7.68 12.97
C ILE A 39 2.67 -6.57 12.45
N TYR A 40 1.46 -6.89 12.07
CA TYR A 40 0.54 -5.96 11.41
C TYR A 40 0.32 -4.68 12.23
N ASP A 41 0.00 -4.82 13.51
CA ASP A 41 -0.27 -3.67 14.38
C ASP A 41 0.98 -2.80 14.60
N ALA A 42 2.15 -3.43 14.73
CA ALA A 42 3.41 -2.71 14.87
C ALA A 42 3.77 -1.93 13.59
N VAL A 43 3.53 -2.50 12.43
CA VAL A 43 3.74 -1.84 11.13
C VAL A 43 2.77 -0.67 10.97
N LYS A 44 1.49 -0.88 11.29
CA LYS A 44 0.47 0.16 11.27
C LYS A 44 0.85 1.35 12.15
N GLU A 45 1.28 1.08 13.39
CA GLU A 45 1.73 2.12 14.32
C GLU A 45 2.92 2.91 13.76
N GLU A 46 3.90 2.22 13.16
CA GLU A 46 5.06 2.87 12.57
C GLU A 46 4.68 3.78 11.39
N PHE A 47 3.79 3.35 10.50
CA PHE A 47 3.25 4.21 9.45
C PHE A 47 2.56 5.45 10.02
N ALA A 48 1.71 5.27 11.02
CA ALA A 48 1.00 6.38 11.67
C ALA A 48 1.96 7.38 12.32
N ASN A 49 2.98 6.88 13.03
CA ASN A 49 3.99 7.72 13.68
C ASN A 49 4.82 8.53 12.68
N ARG A 50 4.90 8.10 11.44
CA ARG A 50 5.64 8.77 10.37
C ARG A 50 4.78 9.63 9.44
N GLY A 51 3.55 9.93 9.84
CA GLY A 51 2.69 10.88 9.15
C GLY A 51 1.77 10.28 8.10
N CYS A 52 1.56 8.97 8.10
CA CYS A 52 0.55 8.32 7.28
C CYS A 52 -0.80 8.31 8.01
N TYR A 53 -1.87 8.48 7.26
CA TYR A 53 -3.22 8.51 7.79
C TYR A 53 -3.97 7.23 7.41
N PHE A 54 -4.42 6.49 8.43
CA PHE A 54 -5.26 5.30 8.23
C PHE A 54 -6.72 5.72 8.15
N LEU A 55 -7.31 5.49 7.00
CA LEU A 55 -8.72 5.79 6.74
C LEU A 55 -9.60 4.85 7.58
N ASN A 56 -10.66 5.39 8.19
CA ASN A 56 -11.69 4.56 8.78
C ASN A 56 -12.57 3.95 7.67
N GLU A 57 -13.57 3.16 8.03
CA GLU A 57 -14.43 2.47 7.05
C GLU A 57 -15.19 3.45 6.15
N GLU A 58 -15.78 4.50 6.72
CA GLU A 58 -16.48 5.54 5.97
C GLU A 58 -15.55 6.33 5.04
N GLU A 59 -14.39 6.72 5.56
CA GLU A 59 -13.37 7.44 4.81
C GLU A 59 -12.80 6.58 3.68
N THR A 60 -12.57 5.30 3.93
CA THR A 60 -12.12 4.34 2.91
C THR A 60 -13.11 4.27 1.74
N GLU A 61 -14.41 4.23 2.03
CA GLU A 61 -15.43 4.21 0.99
C GLU A 61 -15.45 5.51 0.17
N LYS A 62 -15.29 6.66 0.83
CA LYS A 62 -15.19 7.95 0.13
C LYS A 62 -13.97 8.02 -0.79
N VAL A 63 -12.83 7.50 -0.34
CA VAL A 63 -11.60 7.46 -1.14
C VAL A 63 -11.73 6.47 -2.30
N ARG A 64 -12.36 5.30 -2.12
CA ARG A 64 -12.66 4.38 -3.23
C ARG A 64 -13.35 5.07 -4.38
N LYS A 65 -14.39 5.84 -4.09
CA LYS A 65 -15.17 6.59 -5.08
C LYS A 65 -14.39 7.72 -5.74
N THR A 66 -13.31 8.15 -5.13
CA THR A 66 -12.45 9.22 -5.63
C THR A 66 -11.33 8.70 -6.51
N ILE A 67 -10.72 7.57 -6.17
CA ILE A 67 -9.58 7.02 -6.93
C ILE A 67 -9.98 6.38 -8.25
N ILE A 68 -11.14 5.72 -8.31
CA ILE A 68 -11.66 5.09 -9.53
C ILE A 68 -13.01 5.71 -9.88
N ILE A 69 -13.13 6.24 -11.08
CA ILE A 69 -14.36 6.84 -11.60
C ILE A 69 -14.70 6.17 -12.93
N ASN A 70 -15.91 5.61 -13.02
CA ASN A 70 -16.37 4.89 -14.22
C ASN A 70 -15.41 3.78 -14.67
N GLY A 71 -14.84 3.05 -13.71
CA GLY A 71 -13.92 1.95 -13.95
C GLY A 71 -12.49 2.35 -14.34
N ALA A 72 -12.17 3.62 -14.32
CA ALA A 72 -10.83 4.13 -14.67
C ALA A 72 -10.24 4.99 -13.56
N LEU A 73 -8.91 5.03 -13.50
CA LEU A 73 -8.19 5.89 -12.57
C LEU A 73 -8.59 7.36 -12.78
N ASN A 74 -8.93 8.03 -11.69
CA ASN A 74 -9.25 9.45 -11.71
C ASN A 74 -7.99 10.29 -11.98
N ALA A 75 -7.89 10.89 -13.15
CA ALA A 75 -6.76 11.73 -13.54
C ALA A 75 -6.51 12.92 -12.57
N LYS A 76 -7.54 13.36 -11.85
CA LYS A 76 -7.42 14.49 -10.91
C LYS A 76 -6.58 14.19 -9.66
N ILE A 77 -6.36 12.91 -9.34
CA ILE A 77 -5.55 12.52 -8.18
C ILE A 77 -4.11 12.20 -8.54
N VAL A 78 -3.80 11.95 -9.80
CA VAL A 78 -2.46 11.56 -10.25
C VAL A 78 -1.44 12.64 -9.92
N GLY A 79 -0.38 12.26 -9.20
CA GLY A 79 0.70 13.16 -8.80
C GLY A 79 0.30 14.25 -7.79
N GLN A 80 -0.87 14.15 -7.17
CA GLN A 80 -1.33 15.11 -6.17
C GLN A 80 -0.90 14.70 -4.76
N LYS A 81 -0.78 15.68 -3.87
CA LYS A 81 -0.50 15.42 -2.44
C LYS A 81 -1.69 14.73 -1.76
N ALA A 82 -1.41 13.95 -0.72
CA ALA A 82 -2.42 13.24 0.07
C ALA A 82 -3.54 14.16 0.57
N ALA A 83 -3.20 15.35 1.05
CA ALA A 83 -4.19 16.33 1.55
C ALA A 83 -5.18 16.76 0.46
N LYS A 84 -4.74 16.92 -0.79
CA LYS A 84 -5.63 17.28 -1.89
C LYS A 84 -6.57 16.14 -2.26
N ILE A 85 -6.06 14.92 -2.27
CA ILE A 85 -6.88 13.72 -2.55
C ILE A 85 -7.93 13.56 -1.45
N ALA A 86 -7.54 13.72 -0.19
CA ALA A 86 -8.47 13.70 0.94
C ALA A 86 -9.57 14.75 0.79
N ALA A 87 -9.22 15.97 0.43
CA ALA A 87 -10.18 17.05 0.20
C ALA A 87 -11.16 16.71 -0.94
N LEU A 88 -10.67 16.15 -2.04
CA LEU A 88 -11.52 15.70 -3.14
C LEU A 88 -12.49 14.59 -2.73
N ALA A 89 -12.07 13.73 -1.81
CA ALA A 89 -12.89 12.65 -1.25
C ALA A 89 -13.85 13.12 -0.14
N GLY A 90 -13.70 14.35 0.35
CA GLY A 90 -14.47 14.85 1.48
C GLY A 90 -13.99 14.28 2.83
N VAL A 91 -12.70 13.97 2.95
CA VAL A 91 -12.06 13.44 4.15
C VAL A 91 -11.14 14.51 4.75
N THR A 92 -11.26 14.73 6.04
CA THR A 92 -10.38 15.65 6.77
C THR A 92 -9.20 14.88 7.36
N VAL A 93 -7.99 15.31 7.03
CA VAL A 93 -6.75 14.71 7.52
C VAL A 93 -5.84 15.77 8.13
N PRO A 94 -4.91 15.40 9.02
CA PRO A 94 -3.94 16.35 9.57
C PRO A 94 -3.09 16.99 8.47
N GLU A 95 -2.70 18.24 8.70
CA GLU A 95 -1.75 18.91 7.82
C GLU A 95 -0.42 18.15 7.77
N GLY A 96 0.17 18.03 6.59
CA GLY A 96 1.42 17.30 6.42
C GLY A 96 1.25 15.77 6.29
N THR A 97 0.02 15.27 6.20
CA THR A 97 -0.23 13.85 5.92
C THR A 97 0.49 13.43 4.65
N LYS A 98 1.31 12.38 4.74
CA LYS A 98 2.17 11.92 3.64
C LYS A 98 1.47 10.95 2.71
N ILE A 99 0.72 10.00 3.27
CA ILE A 99 0.05 8.91 2.56
C ILE A 99 -1.31 8.65 3.20
N LEU A 100 -2.31 8.41 2.36
CA LEU A 100 -3.60 7.87 2.79
C LEU A 100 -3.55 6.34 2.66
N ILE A 101 -3.78 5.63 3.75
CA ILE A 101 -3.74 4.17 3.77
C ILE A 101 -5.14 3.62 3.97
N GLY A 102 -5.60 2.79 3.04
CA GLY A 102 -6.82 2.01 3.17
C GLY A 102 -6.48 0.57 3.55
N GLU A 103 -7.02 0.11 4.67
CA GLU A 103 -6.93 -1.28 5.09
C GLU A 103 -8.03 -2.06 4.38
N VAL A 104 -7.65 -2.96 3.48
CA VAL A 104 -8.58 -3.70 2.62
C VAL A 104 -8.23 -5.20 2.62
N GLU A 105 -9.16 -6.01 2.18
CA GLU A 105 -9.01 -7.48 2.22
C GLU A 105 -8.95 -8.07 0.81
N SER A 106 -9.78 -7.58 -0.12
CA SER A 106 -9.84 -8.12 -1.48
C SER A 106 -8.69 -7.66 -2.35
N VAL A 107 -8.08 -8.61 -3.04
CA VAL A 107 -7.04 -8.37 -4.06
C VAL A 107 -7.63 -8.32 -5.49
N GLU A 108 -8.92 -8.48 -5.62
CA GLU A 108 -9.62 -8.45 -6.91
C GLU A 108 -9.75 -7.01 -7.45
N LEU A 109 -9.88 -6.88 -8.77
CA LEU A 109 -10.08 -5.57 -9.41
C LEU A 109 -11.40 -4.89 -9.05
N SER A 110 -12.34 -5.61 -8.46
CA SER A 110 -13.55 -5.03 -7.87
C SER A 110 -13.27 -4.17 -6.63
N GLU A 111 -12.09 -4.34 -6.01
CA GLU A 111 -11.60 -3.45 -4.96
C GLU A 111 -10.76 -2.32 -5.57
N GLU A 112 -11.23 -1.09 -5.46
CA GLU A 112 -10.58 0.07 -6.06
C GLU A 112 -9.16 0.30 -5.51
N PHE A 113 -8.92 0.00 -4.24
CA PHE A 113 -7.58 0.09 -3.64
C PHE A 113 -6.57 -0.92 -4.21
N ALA A 114 -7.03 -1.99 -4.85
CA ALA A 114 -6.15 -2.96 -5.51
C ALA A 114 -5.56 -2.44 -6.83
N HIS A 115 -6.16 -1.40 -7.41
CA HIS A 115 -5.72 -0.79 -8.66
C HIS A 115 -4.44 0.03 -8.50
N GLU A 116 -3.77 0.30 -9.62
CA GLU A 116 -2.73 1.32 -9.69
C GLU A 116 -3.33 2.70 -9.41
N LYS A 117 -2.69 3.47 -8.53
CA LYS A 117 -3.25 4.73 -8.02
C LYS A 117 -2.45 5.97 -8.42
N LEU A 118 -1.16 5.80 -8.76
CA LEU A 118 -0.23 6.86 -9.20
C LEU A 118 -0.31 8.12 -8.33
N SER A 119 -0.42 7.93 -7.02
CA SER A 119 -0.67 8.97 -6.03
C SER A 119 -0.28 8.46 -4.64
N PRO A 120 -0.17 9.31 -3.62
CA PRO A 120 0.13 8.89 -2.25
C PRO A 120 -1.08 8.23 -1.56
N VAL A 121 -1.68 7.26 -2.22
CA VAL A 121 -2.73 6.38 -1.70
C VAL A 121 -2.22 4.95 -1.76
N LEU A 122 -2.27 4.25 -0.64
CA LEU A 122 -1.70 2.91 -0.46
C LEU A 122 -2.75 1.96 0.10
N ALA A 123 -2.85 0.76 -0.49
CA ALA A 123 -3.61 -0.34 0.08
C ALA A 123 -2.75 -1.10 1.08
N MET A 124 -3.32 -1.49 2.22
CA MET A 124 -2.65 -2.33 3.21
C MET A 124 -3.45 -3.60 3.45
N TYR A 125 -2.79 -4.73 3.25
CA TYR A 125 -3.34 -6.08 3.39
C TYR A 125 -2.69 -6.80 4.56
N LYS A 126 -3.48 -7.63 5.23
CA LYS A 126 -3.01 -8.55 6.27
C LYS A 126 -2.86 -9.94 5.64
N ALA A 127 -1.72 -10.59 5.85
CA ALA A 127 -1.50 -11.98 5.47
C ALA A 127 -1.34 -12.86 6.71
N THR A 128 -1.92 -14.05 6.69
CA THR A 128 -1.86 -14.99 7.81
C THR A 128 -0.45 -15.58 7.98
N ASP A 129 0.24 -15.79 6.86
CA ASP A 129 1.60 -16.31 6.78
C ASP A 129 2.26 -15.84 5.47
N ILE A 130 3.50 -16.28 5.25
CA ILE A 130 4.25 -15.89 4.05
C ILE A 130 3.63 -16.45 2.77
N GLU A 131 3.06 -17.64 2.81
CA GLU A 131 2.41 -18.26 1.65
C GLU A 131 1.18 -17.45 1.22
N ASP A 132 0.38 -17.01 2.19
CA ASP A 132 -0.76 -16.13 1.95
C ASP A 132 -0.30 -14.78 1.37
N ALA A 133 0.81 -14.23 1.88
CA ALA A 133 1.39 -13.00 1.35
C ALA A 133 1.83 -13.15 -0.11
N PHE A 134 2.50 -14.24 -0.45
CA PHE A 134 2.90 -14.54 -1.83
C PHE A 134 1.70 -14.69 -2.76
N SER A 135 0.67 -15.41 -2.31
CA SER A 135 -0.58 -15.58 -3.08
C SER A 135 -1.25 -14.23 -3.37
N LYS A 136 -1.36 -13.37 -2.38
CA LYS A 136 -1.92 -12.02 -2.55
C LYS A 136 -1.08 -11.17 -3.51
N ALA A 137 0.24 -11.19 -3.35
CA ALA A 137 1.16 -10.44 -4.20
C ALA A 137 1.09 -10.89 -5.65
N GLU A 138 1.08 -12.19 -5.89
CA GLU A 138 0.97 -12.77 -7.23
C GLU A 138 -0.34 -12.35 -7.91
N HIS A 139 -1.44 -12.41 -7.19
CA HIS A 139 -2.75 -11.99 -7.69
C HIS A 139 -2.76 -10.51 -8.09
N LEU A 140 -2.24 -9.63 -7.22
CA LEU A 140 -2.16 -8.19 -7.50
C LEU A 140 -1.28 -7.88 -8.71
N ILE A 141 -0.16 -8.61 -8.87
CA ILE A 141 0.74 -8.45 -10.02
C ILE A 141 0.08 -8.95 -11.30
N ALA A 142 -0.57 -10.10 -11.26
CA ALA A 142 -1.26 -10.66 -12.42
C ALA A 142 -2.33 -9.71 -12.97
N ASP A 143 -3.10 -9.08 -12.07
CA ASP A 143 -4.15 -8.13 -12.44
C ASP A 143 -3.59 -6.78 -12.90
N GLY A 144 -2.47 -6.33 -12.31
CA GLY A 144 -1.79 -5.10 -12.69
C GLY A 144 -0.89 -5.21 -13.94
N GLY A 145 -0.56 -6.44 -14.32
CA GLY A 145 0.37 -6.76 -15.41
C GLY A 145 1.76 -7.23 -14.95
N TYR A 146 2.26 -8.28 -15.54
CA TYR A 146 3.52 -8.94 -15.14
C TYR A 146 4.80 -8.09 -15.33
N GLY A 147 4.71 -6.91 -15.90
CA GLY A 147 5.84 -5.98 -16.01
C GLY A 147 6.13 -5.17 -14.76
N HIS A 148 5.30 -5.27 -13.71
CA HIS A 148 5.46 -4.51 -12.47
C HIS A 148 6.42 -5.19 -11.48
N THR A 149 6.93 -4.38 -10.54
CA THR A 149 7.93 -4.80 -9.55
C THR A 149 7.26 -5.26 -8.25
N SER A 150 7.80 -6.31 -7.66
CA SER A 150 7.54 -6.70 -6.28
C SER A 150 8.78 -6.52 -5.43
N SER A 151 8.58 -6.23 -4.15
CA SER A 151 9.66 -6.16 -3.17
C SER A 151 9.27 -6.86 -1.87
N ILE A 152 10.27 -7.35 -1.16
CA ILE A 152 10.09 -7.99 0.13
C ILE A 152 11.10 -7.46 1.14
N TYR A 153 10.64 -7.25 2.36
CA TYR A 153 11.46 -6.91 3.52
C TYR A 153 11.49 -8.12 4.45
N LEU A 154 12.67 -8.66 4.68
CA LEU A 154 12.89 -9.82 5.56
C LEU A 154 14.32 -9.84 6.09
N ASP A 155 14.59 -10.63 7.12
CA ASP A 155 15.95 -10.91 7.59
C ASP A 155 16.58 -11.98 6.70
N ILE A 156 17.45 -11.57 5.79
CA ILE A 156 18.09 -12.46 4.81
C ILE A 156 18.88 -13.59 5.49
N ALA A 157 19.49 -13.32 6.63
CA ALA A 157 20.28 -14.34 7.35
C ALA A 157 19.40 -15.45 7.94
N LYS A 158 18.16 -15.13 8.32
CA LYS A 158 17.22 -16.07 8.93
C LYS A 158 16.27 -16.73 7.94
N GLU A 159 15.92 -16.02 6.85
CA GLU A 159 14.80 -16.38 5.99
C GLU A 159 15.22 -16.61 4.52
N GLN A 160 16.36 -17.29 4.30
CA GLN A 160 16.85 -17.57 2.95
C GLN A 160 15.88 -18.39 2.08
N ASP A 161 15.08 -19.27 2.70
CA ASP A 161 14.12 -20.09 1.94
C ASP A 161 12.96 -19.24 1.45
N LYS A 162 12.48 -18.30 2.24
CA LYS A 162 11.44 -17.33 1.83
C LYS A 162 11.94 -16.46 0.68
N LEU A 163 13.20 -16.03 0.74
CA LEU A 163 13.80 -15.23 -0.32
C LEU A 163 13.90 -16.01 -1.63
N LYS A 164 14.27 -17.29 -1.59
CA LYS A 164 14.32 -18.14 -2.78
C LYS A 164 12.94 -18.38 -3.39
N GLU A 165 11.93 -18.54 -2.57
CA GLU A 165 10.56 -18.71 -3.06
C GLU A 165 10.00 -17.43 -3.69
N PHE A 166 10.36 -16.28 -3.15
CA PHE A 166 9.99 -14.98 -3.71
C PHE A 166 10.64 -14.70 -5.06
N SER A 167 11.86 -15.13 -5.28
CA SER A 167 12.64 -14.86 -6.50
C SER A 167 12.27 -15.76 -7.69
#